data_b7b985ea3117e7195825a68f3725b107
#
_entry.id   b7b985ea3117e7195825a68f3725b107
#
_cell.length_a   1.000
_cell.length_b   1.000
_cell.length_c   1.000
_cell.angle_alpha   90.00
_cell.angle_beta   90.00
_cell.angle_gamma   90.00
#
_symmetry.space_group_name_H-M   'P 1'
#
loop_
_entity.id
_entity.type
_entity.pdbx_description
1 polymer ?
#
loop_
_entity_poly.entity_id
_entity_poly.type
_entity_poly.pdbx_seq_one_letter_code
_entity_poly.pdbx_strand_id
1 'polypeptide(L)'
;MYKGKKVIAVLPAYNAALTLEKTYKEIPFPLVDEVILCDDASKDNTSELAKRIGIKHVIRHEKNKGYGGNQKSLYNKALELGGDIVIMLHPDYQYTPLLIPSMCNIIGEGLYPVVLGSRILGKGALKGGMPIYKYIANRLLTFTQNVLVNYKLSEYHTCLLYTSPSPRDATLSRMPSSA
;
A
#
# COMPACT_ATOMS: atom_id res chain seq x y z
N MET A 1 17.87 5.06 4.23
CA MET A 1 17.91 3.66 4.75
C MET A 1 17.53 3.64 6.23
N TYR A 2 16.62 2.78 6.62
CA TYR A 2 16.17 2.65 8.01
C TYR A 2 16.86 1.44 8.67
N LYS A 3 17.73 1.67 9.65
CA LYS A 3 18.52 0.61 10.32
C LYS A 3 19.25 -0.33 9.36
N GLY A 4 19.88 0.22 8.33
CA GLY A 4 20.57 -0.54 7.30
C GLY A 4 19.67 -1.23 6.27
N LYS A 5 18.33 -1.08 6.38
CA LYS A 5 17.33 -1.63 5.46
C LYS A 5 16.88 -0.57 4.47
N LYS A 6 16.75 -0.94 3.20
CA LYS A 6 16.22 -0.07 2.14
C LYS A 6 14.70 -0.05 2.19
N VAL A 7 14.12 1.12 2.37
CA VAL A 7 12.66 1.34 2.48
C VAL A 7 12.12 1.90 1.18
N ILE A 8 11.17 1.22 0.57
CA ILE A 8 10.54 1.62 -0.69
C ILE A 8 9.04 1.81 -0.51
N ALA A 9 8.53 2.99 -0.83
CA ALA A 9 7.09 3.24 -0.90
C ALA A 9 6.57 2.94 -2.30
N VAL A 10 5.50 2.15 -2.39
CA VAL A 10 4.86 1.78 -3.66
C VAL A 10 3.44 2.33 -3.71
N LEU A 11 3.11 3.05 -4.78
CA LEU A 11 1.86 3.78 -4.95
C LEU A 11 1.07 3.18 -6.13
N PRO A 12 0.09 2.31 -5.86
CA PRO A 12 -0.84 1.87 -6.90
C PRO A 12 -1.80 3.01 -7.25
N ALA A 13 -1.76 3.48 -8.50
CA ALA A 13 -2.52 4.64 -8.94
C ALA A 13 -3.49 4.31 -10.07
N TYR A 14 -4.70 4.86 -9.96
CA TYR A 14 -5.69 4.90 -11.02
C TYR A 14 -6.56 6.14 -10.86
N ASN A 15 -6.47 7.09 -11.80
CA ASN A 15 -7.14 8.40 -11.74
C ASN A 15 -6.87 9.14 -10.41
N ALA A 16 -5.60 9.26 -10.03
CA ALA A 16 -5.17 9.79 -8.74
C ALA A 16 -4.60 11.22 -8.79
N ALA A 17 -4.70 11.91 -9.91
CA ALA A 17 -4.07 13.22 -10.12
C ALA A 17 -4.46 14.26 -9.05
N LEU A 18 -5.67 14.19 -8.49
CA LEU A 18 -6.15 15.16 -7.50
C LEU A 18 -5.47 15.03 -6.13
N THR A 19 -5.02 13.84 -5.75
CA THR A 19 -4.55 13.53 -4.40
C THR A 19 -3.08 13.11 -4.34
N LEU A 20 -2.52 12.70 -5.47
CA LEU A 20 -1.17 12.19 -5.58
C LEU A 20 -0.11 13.16 -5.01
N GLU A 21 -0.15 14.42 -5.39
CA GLU A 21 0.83 15.41 -4.95
C GLU A 21 0.81 15.61 -3.43
N LYS A 22 -0.39 15.67 -2.83
CA LYS A 22 -0.56 15.76 -1.38
C LYS A 22 0.02 14.54 -0.68
N THR A 23 -0.32 13.34 -1.16
CA THR A 23 0.20 12.09 -0.60
C THR A 23 1.73 12.04 -0.68
N TYR A 24 2.31 12.43 -1.83
CA TYR A 24 3.75 12.41 -2.05
C TYR A 24 4.51 13.37 -1.13
N LYS A 25 3.99 14.59 -0.94
CA LYS A 25 4.62 15.61 -0.07
C LYS A 25 4.68 15.20 1.41
N GLU A 26 3.76 14.36 1.87
CA GLU A 26 3.72 13.89 3.25
C GLU A 26 4.57 12.64 3.50
N ILE A 27 5.16 12.05 2.46
CA ILE A 27 6.08 10.91 2.63
C ILE A 27 7.33 11.38 3.39
N PRO A 28 7.72 10.69 4.49
CA PRO A 28 8.90 11.06 5.26
C PRO A 28 10.18 10.60 4.54
N PHE A 29 10.66 11.40 3.59
CA PHE A 29 11.85 11.11 2.77
C PHE A 29 13.15 10.82 3.54
N PRO A 30 13.37 11.32 4.78
CA PRO A 30 14.52 10.86 5.56
C PRO A 30 14.49 9.36 5.88
N LEU A 31 13.33 8.74 5.78
CA LEU A 31 13.11 7.33 6.11
C LEU A 31 12.83 6.47 4.88
N VAL A 32 12.19 7.02 3.85
CA VAL A 32 11.85 6.35 2.59
C VAL A 32 12.92 6.65 1.56
N ASP A 33 13.61 5.60 1.08
CA ASP A 33 14.74 5.75 0.15
C ASP A 33 14.28 5.94 -1.29
N GLU A 34 13.21 5.23 -1.70
CA GLU A 34 12.68 5.28 -3.07
C GLU A 34 11.14 5.27 -3.08
N VAL A 35 10.58 5.90 -4.09
CA VAL A 35 9.13 5.89 -4.34
C VAL A 35 8.88 5.36 -5.74
N ILE A 36 7.98 4.38 -5.85
CA ILE A 36 7.55 3.78 -7.11
C ILE A 36 6.06 4.06 -7.28
N LEU A 37 5.65 4.55 -8.43
CA LEU A 37 4.24 4.66 -8.80
C LEU A 37 3.94 3.73 -9.97
N CYS A 38 2.85 3.01 -9.90
CA CYS A 38 2.30 2.26 -11.03
C CYS A 38 0.92 2.80 -11.38
N ASP A 39 0.83 3.41 -12.54
CA ASP A 39 -0.41 3.93 -13.14
C ASP A 39 -1.08 2.83 -13.94
N ASP A 40 -2.26 2.42 -13.52
CA ASP A 40 -3.04 1.34 -14.14
C ASP A 40 -3.93 1.83 -15.29
N ALA A 41 -3.31 2.49 -16.28
CA ALA A 41 -3.96 3.08 -17.44
C ALA A 41 -4.98 4.17 -17.06
N SER A 42 -4.57 5.13 -16.25
CA SER A 42 -5.40 6.29 -15.89
C SER A 42 -5.82 7.09 -17.12
N LYS A 43 -7.00 7.67 -17.04
CA LYS A 43 -7.56 8.58 -18.06
C LYS A 43 -7.21 10.04 -17.79
N ASP A 44 -6.74 10.34 -16.57
CA ASP A 44 -6.27 11.66 -16.16
C ASP A 44 -4.74 11.78 -16.33
N ASN A 45 -4.17 12.90 -15.90
CA ASN A 45 -2.74 13.17 -15.99
C ASN A 45 -1.91 12.60 -14.82
N THR A 46 -2.34 11.48 -14.21
CA THR A 46 -1.66 10.85 -13.05
C THR A 46 -0.19 10.57 -13.34
N SER A 47 0.15 9.94 -14.47
CA SER A 47 1.55 9.60 -14.83
C SER A 47 2.41 10.83 -15.05
N GLU A 48 1.90 11.83 -15.75
CA GLU A 48 2.59 13.08 -16.05
C GLU A 48 2.85 13.88 -14.76
N LEU A 49 1.84 13.94 -13.89
CA LEU A 49 1.95 14.55 -12.57
C LEU A 49 3.03 13.84 -11.73
N ALA A 50 3.01 12.50 -11.70
CA ALA A 50 3.99 11.72 -10.96
C ALA A 50 5.45 12.07 -11.33
N LYS A 51 5.73 12.17 -12.64
CA LYS A 51 7.04 12.58 -13.14
C LYS A 51 7.38 14.03 -12.76
N ARG A 52 6.41 14.93 -12.88
CA ARG A 52 6.59 16.37 -12.59
C ARG A 52 6.90 16.62 -11.11
N ILE A 53 6.28 15.88 -10.18
CA ILE A 53 6.55 16.02 -8.75
C ILE A 53 7.81 15.29 -8.27
N GLY A 54 8.55 14.63 -9.19
CA GLY A 54 9.85 14.04 -8.92
C GLY A 54 9.86 12.56 -8.56
N ILE A 55 8.78 11.82 -8.83
CA ILE A 55 8.80 10.36 -8.69
C ILE A 55 9.66 9.76 -9.80
N LYS A 56 10.78 9.14 -9.42
CA LYS A 56 11.76 8.60 -10.37
C LYS A 56 11.29 7.34 -11.09
N HIS A 57 10.55 6.48 -10.37
CA HIS A 57 10.11 5.18 -10.87
C HIS A 57 8.61 5.23 -11.14
N VAL A 58 8.24 5.56 -12.37
CA VAL A 58 6.85 5.59 -12.84
C VAL A 58 6.65 4.48 -13.88
N ILE A 59 5.81 3.52 -13.53
CA ILE A 59 5.34 2.44 -14.42
C ILE A 59 3.96 2.86 -14.92
N ARG A 60 3.68 2.70 -16.22
CA ARG A 60 2.34 2.86 -16.78
C ARG A 60 1.95 1.61 -17.53
N HIS A 61 0.79 1.03 -17.18
CA HIS A 61 0.21 -0.07 -17.93
C HIS A 61 -0.46 0.43 -19.22
N GLU A 62 -0.37 -0.33 -20.29
CA GLU A 62 -1.08 -0.03 -21.54
C GLU A 62 -2.59 -0.20 -21.40
N LYS A 63 -3.02 -1.14 -20.55
CA LYS A 63 -4.41 -1.40 -20.20
C LYS A 63 -4.56 -1.63 -18.72
N ASN A 64 -5.72 -1.33 -18.17
CA ASN A 64 -6.03 -1.58 -16.77
C ASN A 64 -5.93 -3.09 -16.45
N LYS A 65 -5.05 -3.45 -15.53
CA LYS A 65 -4.81 -4.82 -15.06
C LYS A 65 -5.51 -5.11 -13.73
N GLY A 66 -6.20 -4.12 -13.21
CA GLY A 66 -6.83 -4.17 -11.90
C GLY A 66 -5.84 -4.07 -10.75
N TYR A 67 -6.38 -3.95 -9.54
CA TYR A 67 -5.61 -3.71 -8.32
C TYR A 67 -4.49 -4.73 -8.10
N GLY A 68 -4.79 -6.03 -8.20
CA GLY A 68 -3.81 -7.09 -8.02
C GLY A 68 -2.68 -7.10 -9.06
N GLY A 69 -3.01 -6.78 -10.33
CA GLY A 69 -2.02 -6.64 -11.39
C GLY A 69 -1.09 -5.46 -11.16
N ASN A 70 -1.65 -4.36 -10.68
CA ASN A 70 -0.89 -3.15 -10.31
C ASN A 70 0.07 -3.45 -9.15
N GLN A 71 -0.42 -4.09 -8.08
CA GLN A 71 0.40 -4.49 -6.94
C GLN A 71 1.57 -5.38 -7.35
N LYS A 72 1.33 -6.40 -8.19
CA LYS A 72 2.40 -7.30 -8.68
C LYS A 72 3.50 -6.52 -9.39
N SER A 73 3.14 -5.57 -10.26
CA SER A 73 4.10 -4.72 -10.96
C SER A 73 4.93 -3.89 -9.98
N LEU A 74 4.30 -3.32 -8.96
CA LEU A 74 4.96 -2.53 -7.92
C LEU A 74 5.91 -3.35 -7.07
N TYR A 75 5.47 -4.52 -6.57
CA TYR A 75 6.32 -5.39 -5.76
C TYR A 75 7.52 -5.93 -6.55
N ASN A 76 7.32 -6.36 -7.79
CA ASN A 76 8.42 -6.79 -8.64
C ASN A 76 9.46 -5.68 -8.80
N LYS A 77 9.01 -4.45 -9.05
CA LYS A 77 9.92 -3.31 -9.18
C LYS A 77 10.63 -2.98 -7.87
N ALA A 78 9.95 -3.08 -6.74
CA ALA A 78 10.57 -2.88 -5.42
C ALA A 78 11.65 -3.92 -5.13
N LEU A 79 11.42 -5.20 -5.49
CA LEU A 79 12.42 -6.27 -5.38
C LEU A 79 13.62 -6.04 -6.29
N GLU A 80 13.39 -5.64 -7.56
CA GLU A 80 14.46 -5.29 -8.49
C GLU A 80 15.36 -4.17 -7.96
N LEU A 81 14.78 -3.22 -7.23
CA LEU A 81 15.51 -2.12 -6.61
C LEU A 81 16.15 -2.49 -5.27
N GLY A 82 16.05 -3.74 -4.83
CA GLY A 82 16.63 -4.22 -3.58
C GLY A 82 15.95 -3.69 -2.33
N GLY A 83 14.62 -3.54 -2.36
CA GLY A 83 13.85 -3.10 -1.19
C GLY A 83 13.79 -4.16 -0.10
N ASP A 84 14.19 -3.79 1.12
CA ASP A 84 14.09 -4.64 2.31
C ASP A 84 12.77 -4.45 3.06
N ILE A 85 12.19 -3.27 2.96
CA ILE A 85 10.87 -2.93 3.50
C ILE A 85 10.06 -2.27 2.39
N VAL A 86 8.91 -2.85 2.06
CA VAL A 86 8.00 -2.29 1.06
C VAL A 86 6.74 -1.78 1.73
N ILE A 87 6.41 -0.52 1.45
CA ILE A 87 5.26 0.18 2.01
C ILE A 87 4.25 0.41 0.88
N MET A 88 3.09 -0.23 0.94
CA MET A 88 2.01 0.08 0.04
C MET A 88 1.21 1.26 0.56
N LEU A 89 1.21 2.35 -0.18
CA LEU A 89 0.52 3.59 0.15
C LEU A 89 -0.38 4.02 -1.01
N HIS A 90 -1.69 4.05 -0.80
CA HIS A 90 -2.60 4.51 -1.83
C HIS A 90 -2.59 6.03 -1.97
N PRO A 91 -2.48 6.56 -3.21
CA PRO A 91 -2.45 8.01 -3.43
C PRO A 91 -3.84 8.68 -3.36
N ASP A 92 -4.88 7.96 -2.96
CA ASP A 92 -6.24 8.47 -2.74
C ASP A 92 -6.43 9.19 -1.38
N TYR A 93 -5.36 9.26 -0.59
CA TYR A 93 -5.31 9.88 0.73
C TYR A 93 -6.28 9.31 1.76
N GLN A 94 -6.75 8.07 1.58
CA GLN A 94 -7.56 7.39 2.60
C GLN A 94 -6.74 6.96 3.82
N TYR A 95 -5.43 6.85 3.67
CA TYR A 95 -4.47 6.59 4.74
C TYR A 95 -3.38 7.66 4.72
N THR A 96 -3.08 8.20 5.88
CA THR A 96 -2.03 9.23 6.00
C THR A 96 -0.63 8.62 5.91
N PRO A 97 0.29 9.20 5.12
CA PRO A 97 1.70 8.82 5.12
C PRO A 97 2.40 9.00 6.48
N LEU A 98 1.82 9.77 7.38
CA LEU A 98 2.36 10.01 8.72
C LEU A 98 2.44 8.74 9.60
N LEU A 99 1.79 7.64 9.21
CA LEU A 99 1.91 6.35 9.87
C LEU A 99 3.19 5.59 9.50
N ILE A 100 3.87 5.99 8.42
CA ILE A 100 5.07 5.33 7.90
C ILE A 100 6.15 5.11 8.97
N PRO A 101 6.56 6.12 9.77
CA PRO A 101 7.59 5.91 10.77
C PRO A 101 7.25 4.83 11.79
N SER A 102 6.03 4.84 12.31
CA SER A 102 5.59 3.87 13.32
C SER A 102 5.58 2.43 12.77
N MET A 103 5.08 2.24 11.56
CA MET A 103 4.98 0.92 10.94
C MET A 103 6.35 0.39 10.50
N CYS A 104 7.23 1.26 9.96
CA CYS A 104 8.62 0.92 9.66
C CYS A 104 9.39 0.52 10.91
N ASN A 105 9.12 1.15 12.04
CA ASN A 105 9.78 0.81 13.30
C ASN A 105 9.45 -0.63 13.70
N ILE A 106 8.18 -1.02 13.66
CA ILE A 106 7.72 -2.38 14.01
C ILE A 106 8.40 -3.45 13.14
N ILE A 107 8.48 -3.22 11.83
CA ILE A 107 9.12 -4.16 10.88
C ILE A 107 10.64 -4.08 10.99
N GLY A 108 11.19 -2.89 11.14
CA GLY A 108 12.63 -2.66 11.24
C GLY A 108 13.26 -3.33 12.45
N GLU A 109 12.54 -3.41 13.56
CA GLU A 109 12.93 -4.15 14.77
C GLU A 109 12.77 -5.67 14.62
N GLY A 110 12.17 -6.15 13.53
CA GLY A 110 11.95 -7.58 13.32
C GLY A 110 10.82 -8.17 14.18
N LEU A 111 9.98 -7.33 14.80
CA LEU A 111 8.88 -7.78 15.65
C LEU A 111 7.80 -8.49 14.83
N TYR A 112 7.48 -7.95 13.65
CA TYR A 112 6.51 -8.52 12.73
C TYR A 112 6.99 -8.38 11.28
N PRO A 113 6.86 -9.43 10.44
CA PRO A 113 7.22 -9.35 9.02
C PRO A 113 6.20 -8.57 8.20
N VAL A 114 4.96 -8.44 8.69
CA VAL A 114 3.85 -7.75 8.02
C VAL A 114 3.10 -6.90 9.04
N VAL A 115 2.82 -5.65 8.69
CA VAL A 115 2.02 -4.71 9.50
C VAL A 115 0.92 -4.13 8.64
N LEU A 116 -0.32 -4.19 9.13
CA LEU A 116 -1.51 -3.68 8.45
C LEU A 116 -2.07 -2.48 9.19
N GLY A 117 -2.32 -1.39 8.46
CA GLY A 117 -3.06 -0.24 9.00
C GLY A 117 -4.56 -0.49 8.93
N SER A 118 -5.26 -0.52 10.06
CA SER A 118 -6.73 -0.69 10.08
C SER A 118 -7.44 0.61 10.45
N ARG A 119 -8.37 1.04 9.59
CA ARG A 119 -9.27 2.17 9.87
C ARG A 119 -10.39 1.78 10.84
N ILE A 120 -10.72 0.50 10.86
CA ILE A 120 -11.83 -0.03 11.67
C ILE A 120 -11.45 -0.11 13.15
N LEU A 121 -10.23 -0.56 13.46
CA LEU A 121 -9.76 -0.77 14.83
C LEU A 121 -9.77 0.52 15.66
N GLY A 122 -9.37 1.64 15.06
CA GLY A 122 -9.31 2.94 15.72
C GLY A 122 -10.63 3.70 15.79
N LYS A 123 -11.77 3.10 15.40
CA LYS A 123 -13.09 3.78 15.30
C LYS A 123 -13.07 5.04 14.40
N GLY A 124 -12.02 5.24 13.64
CA GLY A 124 -11.83 6.40 12.76
C GLY A 124 -12.60 6.34 11.45
N ALA A 125 -13.05 5.17 11.02
CA ALA A 125 -13.67 4.98 9.72
C ALA A 125 -14.95 5.83 9.54
N LEU A 126 -15.85 5.83 10.52
CA LEU A 126 -17.08 6.63 10.47
C LEU A 126 -16.80 8.12 10.63
N LYS A 127 -15.87 8.50 11.53
CA LYS A 127 -15.45 9.89 11.69
C LYS A 127 -14.72 10.43 10.44
N GLY A 128 -14.04 9.57 9.71
CA GLY A 128 -13.37 9.87 8.44
C GLY A 128 -14.29 9.87 7.21
N GLY A 129 -15.63 9.81 7.41
CA GLY A 129 -16.60 9.93 6.34
C GLY A 129 -16.96 8.62 5.64
N MET A 130 -16.61 7.45 6.19
CA MET A 130 -17.05 6.17 5.63
C MET A 130 -18.56 6.02 5.76
N PRO A 131 -19.30 5.77 4.66
CA PRO A 131 -20.74 5.51 4.71
C PRO A 131 -21.06 4.30 5.58
N ILE A 132 -22.12 4.38 6.38
CA ILE A 132 -22.51 3.34 7.35
C ILE A 132 -22.70 1.97 6.67
N TYR A 133 -23.31 1.92 5.48
CA TYR A 133 -23.50 0.66 4.76
C TYR A 133 -22.18 -0.01 4.38
N LYS A 134 -21.15 0.78 4.01
CA LYS A 134 -19.80 0.26 3.72
C LYS A 134 -19.13 -0.28 4.98
N TYR A 135 -19.33 0.40 6.11
CA TYR A 135 -18.83 -0.07 7.40
C TYR A 135 -19.43 -1.42 7.77
N ILE A 136 -20.77 -1.55 7.69
CA ILE A 136 -21.49 -2.80 8.00
C ILE A 136 -21.05 -3.92 7.05
N ALA A 137 -20.98 -3.65 5.74
CA ALA A 137 -20.53 -4.62 4.74
C ALA A 137 -19.10 -5.11 5.03
N ASN A 138 -18.18 -4.20 5.35
CA ASN A 138 -16.79 -4.54 5.71
C ASN A 138 -16.76 -5.44 6.96
N ARG A 139 -17.55 -5.12 7.98
CA ARG A 139 -17.63 -5.93 9.22
C ARG A 139 -18.17 -7.34 8.96
N LEU A 140 -19.19 -7.46 8.12
CA LEU A 140 -19.77 -8.76 7.75
C LEU A 140 -18.78 -9.60 6.95
N LEU A 141 -18.12 -9.00 5.95
CA LEU A 141 -17.08 -9.66 5.15
C LEU A 141 -15.91 -10.10 6.02
N THR A 142 -15.42 -9.22 6.90
CA THR A 142 -14.33 -9.55 7.83
C THR A 142 -14.70 -10.71 8.74
N PHE A 143 -15.93 -10.72 9.27
CA PHE A 143 -16.42 -11.82 10.10
C PHE A 143 -16.43 -13.14 9.31
N THR A 144 -17.01 -13.14 8.11
CA THR A 144 -17.06 -14.33 7.25
C THR A 144 -15.65 -14.84 6.91
N GLN A 145 -14.74 -13.94 6.57
CA GLN A 145 -13.34 -14.30 6.28
C GLN A 145 -12.62 -14.86 7.51
N ASN A 146 -12.80 -14.27 8.68
CA ASN A 146 -12.25 -14.78 9.94
C ASN A 146 -12.69 -16.21 10.21
N VAL A 147 -13.97 -16.52 9.95
CA VAL A 147 -14.52 -17.89 10.12
C VAL A 147 -13.91 -18.84 9.08
N LEU A 148 -13.85 -18.44 7.81
CA LEU A 148 -13.36 -19.31 6.72
C LEU A 148 -11.87 -19.60 6.82
N VAL A 149 -11.07 -18.60 7.23
CA VAL A 149 -9.60 -18.69 7.30
C VAL A 149 -9.14 -19.15 8.69
N ASN A 150 -10.05 -19.26 9.66
CA ASN A 150 -9.77 -19.54 11.07
C ASN A 150 -8.71 -18.59 11.67
N TYR A 151 -8.84 -17.30 11.37
CA TYR A 151 -7.93 -16.26 11.82
C TYR A 151 -8.71 -15.04 12.31
N LYS A 152 -8.14 -14.24 13.23
CA LYS A 152 -8.80 -13.07 13.82
C LYS A 152 -8.11 -11.77 13.40
N LEU A 153 -8.46 -11.24 12.23
CA LEU A 153 -8.09 -9.89 11.84
C LEU A 153 -9.23 -8.91 12.08
N SER A 154 -8.88 -7.65 12.34
CA SER A 154 -9.85 -6.56 12.48
C SER A 154 -10.41 -6.10 11.13
N GLU A 155 -9.64 -6.28 10.07
CA GLU A 155 -9.97 -5.88 8.70
C GLU A 155 -9.04 -6.63 7.71
N TYR A 156 -9.62 -7.17 6.62
CA TYR A 156 -8.87 -7.77 5.50
C TYR A 156 -8.71 -6.82 4.33
N HIS A 157 -9.57 -5.82 4.24
CA HIS A 157 -9.62 -4.88 3.11
C HIS A 157 -8.88 -3.57 3.42
N THR A 158 -7.72 -3.70 4.08
CA THR A 158 -6.86 -2.55 4.33
C THR A 158 -5.97 -2.27 3.12
N CYS A 159 -5.82 -1.00 2.80
CA CYS A 159 -4.98 -0.54 1.70
C CYS A 159 -3.58 -0.10 2.16
N LEU A 160 -3.28 -0.15 3.45
CA LEU A 160 -1.98 0.20 3.99
C LEU A 160 -1.30 -1.07 4.49
N LEU A 161 -0.39 -1.59 3.68
CA LEU A 161 0.34 -2.83 3.91
C LEU A 161 1.84 -2.53 3.93
N TYR A 162 2.52 -3.04 4.94
CA TYR A 162 3.98 -3.00 5.07
C TYR A 162 4.50 -4.42 5.14
N THR A 163 5.48 -4.75 4.32
CA THR A 163 6.08 -6.07 4.27
C THR A 163 7.60 -5.98 4.27
N SER A 164 8.26 -6.98 4.86
CA SER A 164 9.68 -7.23 4.65
C SER A 164 9.79 -8.34 3.61
N PRO A 165 10.09 -8.05 2.35
CA PRO A 165 10.27 -9.06 1.32
C PRO A 165 11.61 -9.76 1.54
N SER A 166 11.64 -10.76 2.44
CA SER A 166 12.79 -11.66 2.53
C SER A 166 12.75 -12.64 1.35
N PRO A 167 13.89 -13.01 0.78
CA PRO A 167 13.96 -14.12 -0.21
C PRO A 167 13.41 -15.46 0.32
N ARG A 168 13.26 -15.59 1.65
CA ARG A 168 12.63 -16.76 2.29
C ARG A 168 11.11 -16.69 2.27
N ASP A 169 10.50 -15.52 2.04
CA ASP A 169 9.05 -15.31 2.00
C ASP A 169 8.49 -15.31 0.57
N ALA A 170 9.11 -16.05 -0.34
CA ALA A 170 8.61 -16.32 -1.70
C ALA A 170 7.18 -16.92 -1.71
N THR A 171 6.62 -17.24 -0.54
CA THR A 171 5.22 -17.62 -0.36
C THR A 171 4.24 -16.48 -0.60
N LEU A 172 4.66 -15.21 -0.51
CA LEU A 172 3.82 -14.05 -0.87
C LEU A 172 3.56 -13.94 -2.39
N SER A 173 4.38 -14.59 -3.21
CA SER A 173 4.14 -14.69 -4.67
C SER A 173 2.95 -15.60 -5.03
N ARG A 174 2.38 -16.31 -4.06
CA ARG A 174 1.24 -17.22 -4.23
C ARG A 174 -0.09 -16.66 -3.72
N MET A 175 -0.24 -15.35 -3.61
CA MET A 175 -1.60 -14.83 -3.45
C MET A 175 -2.41 -15.19 -4.70
N PRO A 176 -3.51 -15.96 -4.58
CA PRO A 176 -4.33 -16.27 -5.74
C PRO A 176 -4.85 -14.94 -6.30
N SER A 177 -4.77 -14.81 -7.62
CA SER A 177 -5.47 -13.74 -8.33
C SER A 177 -6.96 -14.01 -8.12
N SER A 178 -7.54 -13.42 -7.09
CA SER A 178 -9.00 -13.35 -7.02
C SER A 178 -9.47 -12.48 -8.16
N ALA A 179 -10.21 -13.11 -9.05
CA ALA A 179 -10.96 -12.48 -10.13
C ALA A 179 -11.89 -11.37 -9.62
#